data_0549003c05f544785b68cfee98aaca98
#
_entry.id   0549003c05f544785b68cfee98aaca98
#
_cell.length_a   1.000
_cell.length_b   1.000
_cell.length_c   1.000
_cell.angle_alpha   90.00
_cell.angle_beta   90.00
_cell.angle_gamma   90.00
#
_symmetry.space_group_name_H-M   'P 1'
#
loop_
_entity.id
_entity.type
_entity.pdbx_description
1 polymer ?
#
loop_
_entity_poly.entity_id
_entity_poly.type
_entity_poly.pdbx_seq_one_letter_code
_entity_poly.pdbx_strand_id
1 'polypeptide(L)'
;DTSSENWYDGKKLNHWYVTFGISNAFAGHLDGQGHVVSGIYIRTEADNVRGALIPGIDTKASIKNVGILDSYIDVSTVKNEAYGAAFAAYVKNWREEYEVKEENYPVISGCFADTSVIVRGNFAGGMVSGTPSPIKIEDSYFVGKLIGGSRCGALLGNAFAPDSIIRNCYACTADFDQIVDGRGDLIAAGNTYENVYTFGVAVGLGVTFVNADNMCGVNAKSGMPGLDYDKVWMTVDDTMPI
;
A
#
# COMPACT_ATOMS: atom_id res chain seq x y z
N ASP A 1 -3.55 8.38 21.00
CA ASP A 1 -2.13 8.22 21.31
C ASP A 1 -1.70 6.81 20.93
N THR A 2 -0.83 6.73 19.96
CA THR A 2 -0.39 5.51 19.29
C THR A 2 1.09 5.28 19.39
N SER A 3 1.73 5.96 20.38
CA SER A 3 3.08 5.57 20.73
C SER A 3 3.12 4.06 20.94
N SER A 4 4.15 3.39 20.45
CA SER A 4 4.31 1.94 20.59
C SER A 4 4.16 1.44 22.04
N GLU A 5 4.35 2.31 23.00
CA GLU A 5 4.18 2.06 24.42
C GLU A 5 2.71 1.94 24.84
N ASN A 6 1.79 2.55 24.09
CA ASN A 6 0.36 2.52 24.37
C ASN A 6 -0.41 1.47 23.58
N TRP A 7 0.21 0.84 22.58
CA TRP A 7 -0.43 -0.19 21.79
C TRP A 7 -0.71 -1.46 22.60
N TYR A 8 0.00 -1.66 23.70
CA TYR A 8 -0.10 -2.85 24.50
C TYR A 8 0.15 -2.58 25.98
N ASP A 9 -0.81 -2.02 26.67
CA ASP A 9 -0.78 -1.90 28.15
C ASP A 9 -1.58 -3.01 28.86
N GLY A 10 -1.97 -4.07 28.15
CA GLY A 10 -2.80 -5.14 28.66
C GLY A 10 -4.28 -4.76 28.88
N LYS A 11 -4.64 -3.53 28.54
CA LYS A 11 -6.00 -2.99 28.64
C LYS A 11 -6.52 -2.74 27.22
N LYS A 12 -7.78 -2.53 27.06
CA LYS A 12 -8.48 -2.33 25.79
C LYS A 12 -7.62 -1.74 24.65
N LEU A 13 -7.28 -2.57 23.68
CA LEU A 13 -6.72 -2.11 22.42
C LEU A 13 -7.76 -1.28 21.68
N ASN A 14 -7.36 -0.11 21.20
CA ASN A 14 -8.18 0.68 20.31
C ASN A 14 -8.10 0.07 18.91
N HIS A 15 -8.88 -0.96 18.67
CA HIS A 15 -8.97 -1.56 17.35
C HIS A 15 -9.63 -0.62 16.37
N TRP A 16 -9.02 -0.46 15.22
CA TRP A 16 -9.67 0.13 14.06
C TRP A 16 -10.63 -0.89 13.45
N TYR A 17 -11.90 -0.61 13.53
CA TYR A 17 -12.93 -1.43 12.91
C TYR A 17 -13.57 -0.68 11.77
N VAL A 18 -13.54 -1.26 10.58
CA VAL A 18 -14.28 -0.74 9.44
C VAL A 18 -15.19 -1.84 8.91
N THR A 19 -16.43 -1.49 8.67
CA THR A 19 -17.48 -2.42 8.24
C THR A 19 -17.49 -2.70 6.73
N PHE A 20 -16.57 -2.11 5.99
CA PHE A 20 -16.45 -2.36 4.55
C PHE A 20 -15.80 -3.72 4.29
N GLY A 21 -16.54 -4.61 3.61
CA GLY A 21 -16.07 -5.93 3.18
C GLY A 21 -16.11 -6.05 1.66
N ILE A 22 -16.01 -7.28 1.14
CA ILE A 22 -16.09 -7.51 -0.31
C ILE A 22 -17.47 -7.13 -0.87
N SER A 23 -18.54 -7.51 -0.16
CA SER A 23 -19.92 -7.23 -0.58
C SER A 23 -20.33 -5.77 -0.36
N ASN A 24 -19.66 -5.06 0.54
CA ASN A 24 -19.91 -3.67 0.89
C ASN A 24 -18.63 -2.85 0.70
N ALA A 25 -17.97 -3.01 -0.42
CA ALA A 25 -16.75 -2.28 -0.73
C ALA A 25 -17.03 -0.78 -0.83
N PHE A 26 -16.10 0.02 -0.36
CA PHE A 26 -16.18 1.47 -0.42
C PHE A 26 -16.18 1.95 -1.88
N ALA A 27 -17.24 2.65 -2.27
CA ALA A 27 -17.42 3.21 -3.61
C ALA A 27 -17.45 4.75 -3.61
N GLY A 28 -17.03 5.36 -2.51
CA GLY A 28 -17.03 6.82 -2.32
C GLY A 28 -15.69 7.46 -2.63
N HIS A 29 -15.58 8.73 -2.24
CA HIS A 29 -14.36 9.53 -2.38
C HIS A 29 -13.92 10.01 -1.01
N LEU A 30 -12.71 9.64 -0.62
CA LEU A 30 -12.03 10.13 0.57
C LEU A 30 -10.93 11.09 0.12
N ASP A 31 -11.04 12.36 0.48
CA ASP A 31 -9.97 13.33 0.34
C ASP A 31 -9.49 13.75 1.72
N GLY A 32 -8.27 13.37 2.05
CA GLY A 32 -7.64 13.68 3.34
C GLY A 32 -7.15 15.11 3.45
N GLN A 33 -7.12 15.88 2.36
CA GLN A 33 -6.70 17.28 2.33
C GLN A 33 -5.30 17.52 2.95
N GLY A 34 -4.41 16.55 2.82
CA GLY A 34 -3.08 16.57 3.39
C GLY A 34 -3.01 16.18 4.88
N HIS A 35 -4.13 15.75 5.47
CA HIS A 35 -4.13 15.27 6.85
C HIS A 35 -3.58 13.85 6.98
N VAL A 36 -3.21 13.53 8.20
CA VAL A 36 -2.65 12.22 8.57
C VAL A 36 -3.60 11.48 9.51
N VAL A 37 -3.81 10.22 9.25
CA VAL A 37 -4.39 9.27 10.19
C VAL A 37 -3.25 8.57 10.90
N SER A 38 -3.18 8.70 12.21
CA SER A 38 -2.15 8.07 13.02
C SER A 38 -2.79 7.08 14.00
N GLY A 39 -2.10 5.94 14.21
CA GLY A 39 -2.51 4.96 15.20
C GLY A 39 -3.62 4.01 14.82
N ILE A 40 -3.71 3.67 13.57
CA ILE A 40 -4.49 2.52 13.16
C ILE A 40 -3.86 1.28 13.82
N TYR A 41 -4.61 0.63 14.68
CA TYR A 41 -4.20 -0.64 15.27
C TYR A 41 -5.18 -1.74 14.89
N ILE A 42 -4.68 -2.69 14.11
CA ILE A 42 -5.41 -3.90 13.72
C ILE A 42 -4.57 -5.09 14.14
N ARG A 43 -5.11 -5.94 15.00
CA ARG A 43 -4.54 -7.25 15.26
C ARG A 43 -5.67 -8.25 15.35
N THR A 44 -5.76 -9.13 14.38
CA THR A 44 -6.87 -10.07 14.27
C THR A 44 -6.47 -11.36 13.58
N GLU A 45 -7.11 -12.44 14.01
CA GLU A 45 -7.04 -13.74 13.37
C GLU A 45 -8.45 -14.20 13.03
N ALA A 46 -8.73 -14.37 11.76
CA ALA A 46 -10.03 -14.82 11.27
C ALA A 46 -9.93 -15.37 9.85
N ASP A 47 -10.91 -16.15 9.45
CA ASP A 47 -11.00 -16.59 8.06
C ASP A 47 -11.41 -15.43 7.14
N ASN A 48 -10.74 -15.31 5.99
CA ASN A 48 -10.97 -14.23 5.02
C ASN A 48 -10.81 -12.82 5.61
N VAL A 49 -9.80 -12.63 6.44
CA VAL A 49 -9.55 -11.37 7.13
C VAL A 49 -8.97 -10.32 6.19
N ARG A 50 -9.40 -9.07 6.39
CA ARG A 50 -8.91 -7.89 5.67
C ARG A 50 -8.62 -6.77 6.64
N GLY A 51 -7.36 -6.36 6.72
CA GLY A 51 -6.90 -5.26 7.57
C GLY A 51 -6.32 -4.13 6.75
N ALA A 52 -6.93 -2.96 6.82
CA ALA A 52 -6.47 -1.72 6.20
C ALA A 52 -7.26 -0.52 6.74
N LEU A 53 -6.88 0.70 6.33
CA LEU A 53 -7.73 1.89 6.54
C LEU A 53 -9.14 1.63 5.97
N ILE A 54 -9.21 1.10 4.76
CA ILE A 54 -10.45 0.69 4.09
C ILE A 54 -10.29 -0.76 3.63
N PRO A 55 -10.95 -1.74 4.27
CA PRO A 55 -10.73 -3.15 3.96
C PRO A 55 -11.07 -3.56 2.52
N GLY A 56 -12.02 -2.89 1.87
CA GLY A 56 -12.39 -3.15 0.48
C GLY A 56 -12.80 -1.90 -0.27
N ILE A 57 -12.29 -1.72 -1.50
CA ILE A 57 -12.65 -0.61 -2.40
C ILE A 57 -13.27 -1.12 -3.69
N ASP A 58 -14.24 -0.39 -4.22
CA ASP A 58 -14.96 -0.70 -5.45
C ASP A 58 -14.52 0.21 -6.61
N THR A 59 -15.07 -0.05 -7.79
CA THR A 59 -14.87 0.78 -8.99
C THR A 59 -15.11 2.27 -8.70
N LYS A 60 -14.34 3.12 -9.34
CA LYS A 60 -14.42 4.59 -9.22
C LYS A 60 -14.22 5.17 -7.81
N ALA A 61 -13.99 4.34 -6.81
CA ALA A 61 -13.62 4.83 -5.49
C ALA A 61 -12.31 5.62 -5.53
N SER A 62 -12.16 6.59 -4.66
CA SER A 62 -10.87 7.27 -4.52
C SER A 62 -10.47 7.51 -3.08
N ILE A 63 -9.17 7.36 -2.82
CA ILE A 63 -8.50 7.75 -1.58
C ILE A 63 -7.39 8.71 -2.00
N LYS A 64 -7.46 9.95 -1.55
CA LYS A 64 -6.53 11.00 -1.99
C LYS A 64 -6.01 11.82 -0.82
N ASN A 65 -4.77 12.32 -0.98
CA ASN A 65 -4.17 13.35 -0.13
C ASN A 65 -4.26 13.01 1.38
N VAL A 66 -3.98 11.76 1.74
CA VAL A 66 -4.00 11.31 3.14
C VAL A 66 -2.76 10.49 3.47
N GLY A 67 -2.17 10.77 4.63
CA GLY A 67 -1.08 9.99 5.19
C GLY A 67 -1.55 8.98 6.23
N ILE A 68 -0.80 7.88 6.38
CA ILE A 68 -0.96 6.93 7.49
C ILE A 68 0.39 6.83 8.19
N LEU A 69 0.43 7.20 9.46
CA LEU A 69 1.63 7.14 10.27
C LEU A 69 1.44 6.31 11.54
N ASP A 70 2.54 5.89 12.14
CA ASP A 70 2.56 5.26 13.46
C ASP A 70 1.46 4.19 13.63
N SER A 71 1.31 3.33 12.63
CA SER A 71 0.21 2.38 12.57
C SER A 71 0.72 0.94 12.54
N TYR A 72 -0.13 0.02 12.97
CA TYR A 72 0.21 -1.40 13.08
C TYR A 72 -0.95 -2.25 12.58
N ILE A 73 -0.72 -3.00 11.52
CA ILE A 73 -1.70 -3.89 10.89
C ILE A 73 -1.12 -5.30 10.90
N ASP A 74 -1.65 -6.15 11.76
CA ASP A 74 -1.26 -7.57 11.93
C ASP A 74 -2.50 -8.44 11.72
N VAL A 75 -2.58 -9.10 10.60
CA VAL A 75 -3.68 -9.99 10.25
C VAL A 75 -3.18 -11.40 9.98
N SER A 76 -3.93 -12.38 10.48
CA SER A 76 -3.63 -13.79 10.27
C SER A 76 -4.87 -14.57 9.91
N THR A 77 -4.69 -15.70 9.25
CA THR A 77 -5.77 -16.63 8.91
C THR A 77 -5.45 -18.03 9.37
N VAL A 78 -6.50 -18.77 9.76
CA VAL A 78 -6.38 -20.18 10.14
C VAL A 78 -6.71 -21.14 9.00
N LYS A 79 -7.45 -20.70 7.96
CA LYS A 79 -7.90 -21.61 6.88
C LYS A 79 -7.82 -21.02 5.49
N ASN A 80 -8.27 -19.78 5.32
CA ASN A 80 -8.47 -19.20 3.99
C ASN A 80 -7.47 -18.08 3.72
N GLU A 81 -7.94 -16.92 3.38
CA GLU A 81 -7.09 -15.82 2.94
C GLU A 81 -6.98 -14.71 3.98
N ALA A 82 -5.80 -14.14 4.10
CA ALA A 82 -5.55 -12.92 4.84
C ALA A 82 -4.98 -11.88 3.89
N TYR A 83 -5.53 -10.66 3.98
CA TYR A 83 -5.11 -9.50 3.22
C TYR A 83 -4.81 -8.36 4.17
N GLY A 84 -3.64 -7.78 4.08
CA GLY A 84 -3.24 -6.63 4.88
C GLY A 84 -2.56 -5.57 4.04
N ALA A 85 -2.93 -4.31 4.26
CA ALA A 85 -2.34 -3.15 3.60
C ALA A 85 -2.58 -1.88 4.40
N ALA A 86 -1.85 -0.79 4.10
CA ALA A 86 -2.12 0.49 4.73
C ALA A 86 -3.48 1.07 4.29
N PHE A 87 -3.74 1.18 3.01
CA PHE A 87 -4.92 1.86 2.47
C PHE A 87 -6.07 0.93 2.11
N ALA A 88 -5.82 -0.09 1.31
CA ALA A 88 -6.87 -1.01 0.88
C ALA A 88 -6.39 -2.46 0.89
N ALA A 89 -7.05 -3.30 1.68
CA ALA A 89 -6.72 -4.72 1.73
C ALA A 89 -7.18 -5.46 0.48
N TYR A 90 -8.24 -5.00 -0.17
CA TYR A 90 -8.83 -5.69 -1.30
C TYR A 90 -9.51 -4.73 -2.29
N VAL A 91 -9.29 -4.92 -3.58
CA VAL A 91 -10.09 -4.30 -4.64
C VAL A 91 -11.18 -5.28 -5.06
N LYS A 92 -12.43 -4.87 -5.02
CA LYS A 92 -13.56 -5.72 -5.44
C LYS A 92 -13.38 -6.20 -6.89
N ASN A 93 -13.89 -7.38 -7.21
CA ASN A 93 -13.90 -7.88 -8.59
C ASN A 93 -14.99 -7.18 -9.41
N TRP A 94 -14.72 -5.97 -9.84
CA TRP A 94 -15.65 -5.15 -10.61
C TRP A 94 -15.60 -5.39 -12.12
N ARG A 95 -14.60 -6.16 -12.61
CA ARG A 95 -14.41 -6.46 -14.03
C ARG A 95 -15.57 -7.26 -14.64
N GLU A 96 -16.32 -7.94 -13.81
CA GLU A 96 -17.51 -8.69 -14.25
C GLU A 96 -18.71 -7.75 -14.50
N GLU A 97 -18.70 -6.57 -13.90
CA GLU A 97 -19.80 -5.61 -13.94
C GLU A 97 -19.50 -4.41 -14.87
N TYR A 98 -18.23 -4.09 -15.06
CA TYR A 98 -17.77 -2.89 -15.78
C TYR A 98 -16.69 -3.24 -16.79
N GLU A 99 -16.66 -2.47 -17.86
CA GLU A 99 -15.58 -2.54 -18.85
C GLU A 99 -14.26 -2.11 -18.24
N VAL A 100 -13.16 -2.81 -18.59
CA VAL A 100 -11.81 -2.48 -18.12
C VAL A 100 -11.32 -1.23 -18.87
N LYS A 101 -11.62 -0.08 -18.29
CA LYS A 101 -11.17 1.25 -18.72
C LYS A 101 -10.66 2.03 -17.55
N GLU A 102 -9.65 2.85 -17.74
CA GLU A 102 -9.00 3.65 -16.69
C GLU A 102 -10.00 4.52 -15.90
N GLU A 103 -11.05 5.03 -16.55
CA GLU A 103 -12.12 5.81 -15.91
C GLU A 103 -12.94 5.04 -14.85
N ASN A 104 -12.86 3.71 -14.89
CA ASN A 104 -13.53 2.83 -13.94
C ASN A 104 -12.61 2.37 -12.80
N TYR A 105 -11.33 2.66 -12.87
CA TYR A 105 -10.40 2.21 -11.85
C TYR A 105 -10.63 2.94 -10.52
N PRO A 106 -10.58 2.24 -9.39
CA PRO A 106 -10.36 2.91 -8.12
C PRO A 106 -8.98 3.57 -8.12
N VAL A 107 -8.84 4.67 -7.39
CA VAL A 107 -7.63 5.50 -7.39
C VAL A 107 -7.12 5.72 -5.97
N ILE A 108 -5.81 5.52 -5.77
CA ILE A 108 -5.08 6.01 -4.61
C ILE A 108 -4.06 7.02 -5.13
N SER A 109 -4.12 8.27 -4.67
CA SER A 109 -3.30 9.35 -5.21
C SER A 109 -2.89 10.38 -4.16
N GLY A 110 -1.63 10.83 -4.19
CA GLY A 110 -1.11 11.77 -3.21
C GLY A 110 -1.13 11.22 -1.78
N CYS A 111 -0.94 9.91 -1.65
CA CYS A 111 -1.06 9.20 -0.38
C CYS A 111 0.29 8.63 0.07
N PHE A 112 0.49 8.59 1.38
CA PHE A 112 1.70 7.98 1.91
C PHE A 112 1.43 7.16 3.18
N ALA A 113 2.26 6.16 3.40
CA ALA A 113 2.22 5.40 4.63
C ALA A 113 3.63 5.11 5.17
N ASP A 114 3.80 5.38 6.46
CA ASP A 114 4.89 4.86 7.27
C ASP A 114 4.26 4.02 8.39
N THR A 115 4.21 2.70 8.16
CA THR A 115 3.45 1.79 9.01
C THR A 115 3.99 0.38 8.93
N SER A 116 3.65 -0.43 9.94
CA SER A 116 3.91 -1.86 9.92
C SER A 116 2.71 -2.64 9.41
N VAL A 117 2.91 -3.39 8.33
CA VAL A 117 1.93 -4.34 7.78
C VAL A 117 2.48 -5.75 7.89
N ILE A 118 1.80 -6.57 8.67
CA ILE A 118 2.18 -7.95 8.93
C ILE A 118 1.01 -8.86 8.56
N VAL A 119 1.25 -9.79 7.65
CA VAL A 119 0.23 -10.75 7.21
C VAL A 119 0.73 -12.16 7.38
N ARG A 120 0.11 -12.91 8.29
CA ARG A 120 0.36 -14.35 8.45
C ARG A 120 -0.70 -15.11 7.67
N GLY A 121 -0.42 -15.28 6.40
CA GLY A 121 -1.34 -15.84 5.43
C GLY A 121 -0.86 -15.57 4.02
N ASN A 122 -1.70 -15.03 3.15
CA ASN A 122 -1.42 -15.01 1.74
C ASN A 122 -0.88 -13.68 1.21
N PHE A 123 -1.53 -12.55 1.50
CA PHE A 123 -1.33 -11.35 0.71
C PHE A 123 -1.03 -10.12 1.57
N ALA A 124 0.15 -9.54 1.38
CA ALA A 124 0.56 -8.31 2.05
C ALA A 124 0.87 -7.23 1.01
N GLY A 125 0.32 -6.05 1.22
CA GLY A 125 0.64 -4.87 0.43
C GLY A 125 1.03 -3.69 1.32
N GLY A 126 2.03 -2.92 0.94
CA GLY A 126 2.29 -1.67 1.63
C GLY A 126 1.12 -0.71 1.47
N MET A 127 0.74 -0.42 0.23
CA MET A 127 -0.41 0.44 -0.08
C MET A 127 -1.69 -0.38 -0.27
N VAL A 128 -1.66 -1.39 -1.14
CA VAL A 128 -2.80 -2.23 -1.51
C VAL A 128 -2.39 -3.70 -1.53
N SER A 129 -3.21 -4.59 -0.97
CA SER A 129 -2.86 -6.00 -0.87
C SER A 129 -3.34 -6.82 -2.05
N GLY A 130 -4.64 -7.02 -2.24
CA GLY A 130 -5.18 -7.91 -3.26
C GLY A 130 -6.03 -7.21 -4.33
N THR A 131 -5.73 -7.45 -5.62
CA THR A 131 -6.45 -6.77 -6.71
C THR A 131 -6.93 -7.76 -7.79
N PRO A 132 -8.11 -8.38 -7.63
CA PRO A 132 -8.75 -9.13 -8.72
C PRO A 132 -9.22 -8.24 -9.88
N SER A 133 -9.26 -6.92 -9.68
CA SER A 133 -9.52 -5.93 -10.74
C SER A 133 -8.47 -4.84 -10.71
N PRO A 134 -8.23 -4.14 -11.83
CA PRO A 134 -7.24 -3.08 -11.91
C PRO A 134 -7.47 -1.93 -10.93
N ILE A 135 -6.38 -1.29 -10.53
CA ILE A 135 -6.35 -0.10 -9.69
C ILE A 135 -5.32 0.90 -10.23
N LYS A 136 -5.47 2.17 -9.90
CA LYS A 136 -4.49 3.19 -10.15
C LYS A 136 -3.89 3.70 -8.84
N ILE A 137 -2.54 3.70 -8.76
CA ILE A 137 -1.77 4.25 -7.64
C ILE A 137 -0.84 5.31 -8.23
N GLU A 138 -0.99 6.56 -7.80
CA GLU A 138 -0.26 7.69 -8.35
C GLU A 138 0.29 8.58 -7.24
N ASP A 139 1.47 9.20 -7.50
CA ASP A 139 2.05 10.23 -6.63
C ASP A 139 2.05 9.82 -5.15
N SER A 140 2.44 8.59 -4.88
CA SER A 140 2.24 7.96 -3.59
C SER A 140 3.46 7.15 -3.15
N TYR A 141 3.61 6.95 -1.83
CA TYR A 141 4.71 6.12 -1.35
C TYR A 141 4.37 5.28 -0.13
N PHE A 142 5.14 4.23 0.02
CA PHE A 142 5.14 3.38 1.22
C PHE A 142 6.55 3.30 1.80
N VAL A 143 6.65 3.61 3.09
CA VAL A 143 7.84 3.41 3.90
C VAL A 143 7.42 2.64 5.15
N GLY A 144 8.25 1.73 5.61
CA GLY A 144 7.94 1.02 6.83
C GLY A 144 8.20 -0.47 6.75
N LYS A 145 7.56 -1.22 7.62
CA LYS A 145 7.75 -2.65 7.74
C LYS A 145 6.68 -3.41 6.98
N LEU A 146 7.10 -4.32 6.10
CA LEU A 146 6.20 -5.19 5.37
C LEU A 146 6.62 -6.65 5.56
N ILE A 147 5.75 -7.44 6.19
CA ILE A 147 5.94 -8.88 6.35
C ILE A 147 4.73 -9.58 5.73
N GLY A 148 4.96 -10.42 4.75
CA GLY A 148 3.89 -11.14 4.06
C GLY A 148 4.09 -12.64 4.02
N GLY A 149 3.02 -13.34 3.70
CA GLY A 149 3.02 -14.77 3.45
C GLY A 149 3.51 -15.13 2.05
N SER A 150 2.63 -15.66 1.20
CA SER A 150 3.00 -16.17 -0.13
C SER A 150 3.18 -15.09 -1.20
N ARG A 151 2.59 -13.90 -1.02
CA ARG A 151 2.69 -12.79 -1.97
C ARG A 151 2.71 -11.44 -1.23
N CYS A 152 3.70 -10.65 -1.57
CA CYS A 152 4.01 -9.43 -0.85
C CYS A 152 4.55 -8.37 -1.82
N GLY A 153 4.10 -7.14 -1.71
CA GLY A 153 4.61 -6.03 -2.51
C GLY A 153 4.39 -4.68 -1.83
N ALA A 154 5.40 -3.83 -1.87
CA ALA A 154 5.39 -2.57 -1.12
C ALA A 154 4.34 -1.57 -1.60
N LEU A 155 4.02 -1.54 -2.88
CA LEU A 155 2.91 -0.71 -3.40
C LEU A 155 1.67 -1.58 -3.63
N LEU A 156 1.83 -2.72 -4.29
CA LEU A 156 0.74 -3.62 -4.64
C LEU A 156 1.14 -5.06 -4.33
N GLY A 157 0.47 -5.71 -3.37
CA GLY A 157 0.88 -7.01 -2.84
C GLY A 157 0.60 -8.17 -3.79
N ASN A 158 -0.58 -8.23 -4.35
CA ASN A 158 -0.98 -9.27 -5.28
C ASN A 158 -1.94 -8.73 -6.33
N ALA A 159 -1.44 -8.54 -7.53
CA ALA A 159 -2.26 -8.16 -8.66
C ALA A 159 -2.69 -9.42 -9.43
N PHE A 160 -3.86 -9.94 -9.10
CA PHE A 160 -4.45 -11.04 -9.86
C PHE A 160 -4.89 -10.61 -11.26
N ALA A 161 -5.26 -9.34 -11.39
CA ALA A 161 -5.65 -8.76 -12.66
C ALA A 161 -4.50 -7.98 -13.28
N PRO A 162 -4.30 -8.09 -14.60
CA PRO A 162 -3.48 -7.14 -15.33
C PRO A 162 -4.14 -5.74 -15.38
N ASP A 163 -3.47 -4.81 -16.03
CA ASP A 163 -3.94 -3.47 -16.38
C ASP A 163 -3.96 -2.45 -15.22
N SER A 164 -3.47 -2.80 -14.02
CA SER A 164 -3.23 -1.78 -12.99
C SER A 164 -2.16 -0.79 -13.42
N ILE A 165 -2.29 0.46 -12.97
CA ILE A 165 -1.40 1.56 -13.32
C ILE A 165 -0.75 2.09 -12.05
N ILE A 166 0.57 2.07 -11.99
CA ILE A 166 1.36 2.63 -10.90
C ILE A 166 2.30 3.69 -11.49
N ARG A 167 2.15 4.94 -11.04
CA ARG A 167 2.92 6.08 -11.57
C ARG A 167 3.47 6.96 -10.47
N ASN A 168 4.70 7.49 -10.70
CA ASN A 168 5.32 8.48 -9.85
C ASN A 168 5.32 8.06 -8.37
N CYS A 169 5.68 6.83 -8.11
CA CYS A 169 5.61 6.22 -6.79
C CYS A 169 6.98 5.72 -6.33
N TYR A 170 7.17 5.67 -5.03
CA TYR A 170 8.31 4.94 -4.51
C TYR A 170 7.95 4.09 -3.29
N ALA A 171 8.81 3.13 -3.00
CA ALA A 171 8.70 2.32 -1.81
C ALA A 171 10.07 2.06 -1.17
N CYS A 172 10.09 2.12 0.16
CA CYS A 172 11.24 1.75 0.95
C CYS A 172 10.78 0.92 2.14
N THR A 173 11.20 -0.33 2.22
CA THR A 173 10.88 -1.22 3.33
C THR A 173 12.12 -1.48 4.16
N ALA A 174 12.04 -1.27 5.48
CA ALA A 174 13.20 -1.29 6.37
C ALA A 174 13.76 -2.70 6.65
N ASP A 175 12.96 -3.74 6.55
CA ASP A 175 13.34 -5.12 6.90
C ASP A 175 13.32 -6.03 5.68
N PHE A 176 14.44 -6.03 4.94
CA PHE A 176 14.62 -6.86 3.74
C PHE A 176 14.74 -8.35 4.00
N ASP A 177 15.27 -8.73 5.17
CA ASP A 177 15.55 -10.13 5.50
C ASP A 177 14.29 -11.01 5.62
N GLN A 178 13.10 -10.40 5.48
CA GLN A 178 11.82 -11.10 5.62
C GLN A 178 10.85 -10.91 4.44
N ILE A 179 11.30 -10.39 3.32
CA ILE A 179 10.61 -10.65 2.04
C ILE A 179 11.00 -12.06 1.64
N VAL A 180 10.51 -12.99 2.44
CA VAL A 180 10.70 -14.41 2.24
C VAL A 180 10.00 -14.79 0.97
N ASP A 181 10.71 -15.47 0.12
CA ASP A 181 10.30 -16.14 -1.10
C ASP A 181 10.33 -15.37 -2.41
N GLY A 182 11.07 -14.29 -2.56
CA GLY A 182 11.47 -13.84 -3.91
C GLY A 182 10.31 -13.58 -4.88
N ARG A 183 9.10 -13.59 -4.39
CA ARG A 183 7.87 -13.25 -5.11
C ARG A 183 7.27 -11.97 -4.56
N GLY A 184 8.15 -11.03 -4.27
CA GLY A 184 7.73 -9.64 -4.18
C GLY A 184 7.34 -9.20 -5.57
N ASP A 185 6.22 -9.72 -6.05
CA ASP A 185 5.61 -9.23 -7.27
C ASP A 185 5.09 -7.82 -6.96
N LEU A 186 6.00 -6.82 -6.96
CA LEU A 186 5.59 -5.46 -7.32
C LEU A 186 4.79 -5.52 -8.64
N ILE A 187 4.80 -6.66 -9.32
CA ILE A 187 4.49 -6.80 -10.71
C ILE A 187 3.70 -8.07 -10.96
N ALA A 188 2.41 -7.94 -11.10
CA ALA A 188 1.71 -8.86 -11.96
C ALA A 188 2.05 -8.52 -13.43
N ALA A 189 2.27 -9.54 -14.24
CA ALA A 189 2.44 -9.34 -15.66
C ALA A 189 1.25 -8.56 -16.24
N GLY A 190 1.50 -7.57 -17.07
CA GLY A 190 0.44 -6.76 -17.71
C GLY A 190 0.10 -5.45 -17.03
N ASN A 191 0.71 -5.12 -15.89
CA ASN A 191 0.55 -3.81 -15.28
C ASN A 191 1.48 -2.75 -15.89
N THR A 192 1.10 -1.48 -15.80
CA THR A 192 1.91 -0.34 -16.23
C THR A 192 2.64 0.27 -15.04
N TYR A 193 3.95 0.41 -15.17
CA TYR A 193 4.80 1.08 -14.18
C TYR A 193 5.54 2.23 -14.86
N GLU A 194 5.35 3.45 -14.34
CA GLU A 194 5.97 4.64 -14.87
C GLU A 194 6.54 5.47 -13.71
N ASN A 195 7.86 5.76 -13.74
CA ASN A 195 8.55 6.48 -12.68
C ASN A 195 8.33 5.83 -11.29
N VAL A 196 8.51 4.51 -11.21
CA VAL A 196 8.37 3.75 -9.96
C VAL A 196 9.74 3.35 -9.45
N TYR A 197 10.01 3.67 -8.18
CA TYR A 197 11.31 3.47 -7.55
C TYR A 197 11.20 2.64 -6.29
N THR A 198 12.22 1.84 -6.03
CA THR A 198 12.27 1.04 -4.81
C THR A 198 13.69 0.93 -4.28
N PHE A 199 13.81 0.97 -2.96
CA PHE A 199 14.96 0.46 -2.24
C PHE A 199 14.65 -0.97 -1.85
N GLY A 200 15.22 -1.90 -2.52
CA GLY A 200 14.95 -3.30 -2.27
C GLY A 200 14.97 -4.14 -3.53
N VAL A 201 14.34 -5.27 -3.48
CA VAL A 201 14.31 -6.15 -4.66
C VAL A 201 13.32 -5.58 -5.68
N ALA A 202 13.85 -4.91 -6.70
CA ALA A 202 13.09 -4.57 -7.88
C ALA A 202 12.94 -5.85 -8.71
N VAL A 203 11.76 -6.44 -8.68
CA VAL A 203 11.44 -7.57 -9.54
C VAL A 203 10.46 -7.10 -10.58
N GLY A 204 10.96 -6.86 -11.81
CA GLY A 204 10.09 -6.64 -12.94
C GLY A 204 10.38 -5.42 -13.82
N LEU A 205 9.65 -5.36 -14.93
CA LEU A 205 9.77 -4.32 -15.96
C LEU A 205 9.13 -3.01 -15.49
N GLY A 206 9.89 -1.92 -15.52
CA GLY A 206 9.37 -0.56 -15.25
C GLY A 206 9.55 -0.08 -13.81
N VAL A 207 10.17 -0.87 -12.91
CA VAL A 207 10.54 -0.43 -11.57
C VAL A 207 12.06 -0.23 -11.51
N THR A 208 12.49 0.90 -11.00
CA THR A 208 13.91 1.25 -10.87
C THR A 208 14.38 1.02 -9.43
N PHE A 209 15.44 0.24 -9.28
CA PHE A 209 16.13 0.13 -8.00
C PHE A 209 16.95 1.39 -7.73
N VAL A 210 16.83 1.93 -6.54
CA VAL A 210 17.58 3.09 -6.07
C VAL A 210 18.15 2.77 -4.70
N ASN A 211 19.42 3.07 -4.47
CA ASN A 211 20.00 2.89 -3.14
C ASN A 211 19.48 3.99 -2.18
N ALA A 212 19.56 3.73 -0.87
CA ALA A 212 19.02 4.62 0.15
C ALA A 212 19.58 6.06 0.05
N ASP A 213 20.88 6.20 -0.21
CA ASP A 213 21.52 7.53 -0.30
C ASP A 213 20.96 8.36 -1.45
N ASN A 214 20.51 7.71 -2.51
CA ASN A 214 19.92 8.36 -3.68
C ASN A 214 18.39 8.50 -3.58
N MET A 215 17.78 8.08 -2.48
CA MET A 215 16.36 8.31 -2.21
C MET A 215 16.12 9.49 -1.26
N CYS A 216 17.17 10.04 -0.64
CA CYS A 216 17.03 11.04 0.42
C CYS A 216 17.64 12.39 0.03
N GLY A 217 17.12 13.46 0.62
CA GLY A 217 17.63 14.81 0.52
C GLY A 217 17.79 15.30 -0.92
N VAL A 218 18.85 16.05 -1.15
CA VAL A 218 19.15 16.62 -2.49
C VAL A 218 19.44 15.56 -3.56
N ASN A 219 19.86 14.38 -3.14
CA ASN A 219 20.18 13.29 -4.07
C ASN A 219 18.93 12.64 -4.66
N ALA A 220 17.79 12.78 -4.01
CA ALA A 220 16.53 12.18 -4.47
C ALA A 220 16.13 12.64 -5.87
N LYS A 221 16.39 13.89 -6.24
CA LYS A 221 16.11 14.39 -7.58
C LYS A 221 16.90 13.68 -8.68
N SER A 222 18.13 13.29 -8.38
CA SER A 222 18.96 12.54 -9.32
C SER A 222 18.71 11.03 -9.26
N GLY A 223 18.34 10.51 -8.10
CA GLY A 223 18.04 9.10 -7.89
C GLY A 223 16.66 8.69 -8.42
N MET A 224 15.70 9.59 -8.34
CA MET A 224 14.32 9.38 -8.77
C MET A 224 13.85 10.48 -9.74
N PRO A 225 14.51 10.65 -10.90
CA PRO A 225 14.33 11.83 -11.77
C PRO A 225 12.94 11.93 -12.42
N GLY A 226 12.15 10.86 -12.42
CA GLY A 226 10.81 10.89 -12.98
C GLY A 226 9.74 11.43 -12.03
N LEU A 227 10.07 11.70 -10.76
CA LEU A 227 9.15 12.35 -9.83
C LEU A 227 9.07 13.86 -10.13
N ASP A 228 7.88 14.42 -10.11
CA ASP A 228 7.65 15.86 -10.37
C ASP A 228 7.96 16.69 -9.11
N TYR A 229 9.21 17.09 -8.98
CA TYR A 229 9.68 17.91 -7.84
C TYR A 229 9.27 19.40 -7.93
N ASP A 230 8.65 19.79 -9.01
CA ASP A 230 8.19 21.18 -9.17
C ASP A 230 6.77 21.38 -8.62
N LYS A 231 5.97 20.31 -8.59
CA LYS A 231 4.54 20.41 -8.26
C LYS A 231 4.06 19.44 -7.21
N VAL A 232 4.65 18.26 -7.12
CA VAL A 232 4.12 17.15 -6.32
C VAL A 232 5.06 16.79 -5.18
N TRP A 233 6.35 16.66 -5.45
CA TRP A 233 7.32 16.14 -4.51
C TRP A 233 8.25 17.22 -3.97
N MET A 234 8.49 17.21 -2.68
CA MET A 234 9.44 18.10 -2.03
C MET A 234 10.57 17.29 -1.40
N THR A 235 11.82 17.71 -1.66
CA THR A 235 12.96 17.14 -0.94
C THR A 235 13.13 17.85 0.39
N VAL A 236 13.28 17.06 1.44
CA VAL A 236 13.57 17.53 2.79
C VAL A 236 14.95 17.00 3.18
N ASP A 237 15.74 17.79 3.91
CA ASP A 237 17.10 17.42 4.28
C ASP A 237 17.14 16.05 4.95
N ASP A 238 18.02 15.19 4.46
CA ASP A 238 18.30 13.83 4.95
C ASP A 238 17.10 12.88 5.02
N THR A 239 15.96 13.23 4.43
CA THR A 239 14.79 12.36 4.37
C THR A 239 14.38 12.03 2.95
N MET A 240 13.51 11.03 2.79
CA MET A 240 12.87 10.75 1.51
C MET A 240 11.92 11.89 1.11
N PRO A 241 11.66 12.08 -0.19
CA PRO A 241 10.70 13.09 -0.66
C PRO A 241 9.29 12.86 -0.07
N ILE A 242 8.61 13.95 0.17
CA ILE A 242 7.24 13.96 0.68
C ILE A 242 6.32 14.72 -0.27
#